data_165a566902f65145973e51a140116195
#
_entry.id   165a566902f65145973e51a140116195
#
_cell.length_a   1.000
_cell.length_b   1.000
_cell.length_c   1.000
_cell.angle_alpha   90.00
_cell.angle_beta   90.00
_cell.angle_gamma   90.00
#
_symmetry.space_group_name_H-M   'P 1'
#
loop_
_entity.id
_entity.type
_entity.pdbx_description
1 polymer ?
#
loop_
_entity_poly.entity_id
_entity_poly.type
_entity_poly.pdbx_seq_one_letter_code
_entity_poly.pdbx_strand_id
1 'polypeptide(L)'
;MVNALKLPVGIENFEEIRKLGFYYIDKTRLIEQLLQGWGKVTLFTRPRRFGKTLNMSMLRSFFEIGTDKSLFDGLYISGNKALCDEHMGKYPVIFLSLKSVEGRSFDVARYMITELIGIEAERFSFLEDSEYLSENEKKRYKAIIALKDGTNAMDEKALVSSLQILSQLLYKHFGQKTVILIDEYDVPLDKAFQNGYYKEMVSLIRGLFGQALKTNEFLQFAVLTGCLRVSKESIFTGLNNFEINSIVDIDHDEQFGFTDDEVLKLLSDYDRSERYPDVKEWYDGYHFGNADIYCPWDVINFAKKLVSDPSARPSAFWINSSGNDMVKRFVDKADQTTRDEIEKLVAGGFVEKQLRLDLTYDEIDNTIDNLWSVLFTTGYLTKIGEVKVPDSESYAYRLVIPNKEVREVFVLQIQEWFKAVVANENDTMKLLSKAIIDKDEQQIARQLNIVMSRMISILDTKAPDAMKENFYHGFLLGLLRGSNPDWLIKSNRESGDGFSDILIMPEDPDAGIVIEVKYAKEMKELDAACEAAMAQIKDKRYDEALRDEGRCDILAYGIAFCRKRCRVVGEKL
;
A
#
# COMPACT_ATOMS: atom_id res chain seq x y z
N MET A 1 -30.33 7.06 19.75
CA MET A 1 -28.94 7.04 19.23
C MET A 1 -28.13 6.22 20.23
N VAL A 2 -27.78 5.01 19.90
CA VAL A 2 -26.80 4.21 20.66
C VAL A 2 -25.53 5.07 20.66
N ASN A 3 -24.87 5.25 21.81
CA ASN A 3 -23.57 5.92 21.90
C ASN A 3 -22.55 5.10 21.10
N ALA A 4 -22.49 5.31 19.79
CA ALA A 4 -21.50 4.66 18.96
C ALA A 4 -20.10 5.11 19.42
N LEU A 5 -19.21 4.15 19.70
CA LEU A 5 -17.83 4.41 20.09
C LEU A 5 -17.14 5.24 19.01
N LYS A 6 -16.14 6.03 19.35
CA LYS A 6 -15.35 6.79 18.36
C LYS A 6 -14.49 5.84 17.53
N LEU A 7 -14.38 6.09 16.22
CA LEU A 7 -13.49 5.31 15.35
C LEU A 7 -12.02 5.74 15.50
N PRO A 8 -11.06 4.81 15.66
CA PRO A 8 -9.66 5.11 16.00
C PRO A 8 -8.81 5.45 14.77
N VAL A 9 -9.14 6.50 14.04
CA VAL A 9 -8.36 6.91 12.87
C VAL A 9 -7.00 7.44 13.30
N GLY A 10 -5.92 6.77 12.86
CA GLY A 10 -4.54 7.17 13.15
C GLY A 10 -4.04 6.80 14.55
N ILE A 11 -4.81 6.03 15.32
CA ILE A 11 -4.39 5.54 16.64
C ILE A 11 -3.82 4.13 16.48
N GLU A 12 -2.54 3.97 16.83
CA GLU A 12 -1.78 2.72 16.69
C GLU A 12 -1.47 2.09 18.09
N ASN A 13 -1.91 2.72 19.17
CA ASN A 13 -1.68 2.28 20.53
C ASN A 13 -2.92 1.58 21.09
N PHE A 14 -2.80 0.28 21.42
CA PHE A 14 -3.90 -0.55 21.94
C PHE A 14 -4.42 -0.03 23.28
N GLU A 15 -3.54 0.35 24.19
CA GLU A 15 -3.91 0.86 25.51
C GLU A 15 -4.73 2.16 25.39
N GLU A 16 -4.32 3.06 24.47
CA GLU A 16 -5.05 4.30 24.19
C GLU A 16 -6.46 4.00 23.65
N ILE A 17 -6.58 3.07 22.69
CA ILE A 17 -7.88 2.66 22.13
C ILE A 17 -8.80 2.16 23.25
N ARG A 18 -8.31 1.29 24.12
CA ARG A 18 -9.10 0.69 25.19
C ARG A 18 -9.46 1.68 26.30
N LYS A 19 -8.52 2.50 26.78
CA LYS A 19 -8.75 3.47 27.84
C LYS A 19 -9.67 4.61 27.44
N LEU A 20 -9.58 5.07 26.18
CA LEU A 20 -10.42 6.16 25.70
C LEU A 20 -11.75 5.69 25.08
N GLY A 21 -12.01 4.37 25.10
CA GLY A 21 -13.27 3.82 24.63
C GLY A 21 -13.49 3.97 23.12
N PHE A 22 -12.45 3.81 22.32
CA PHE A 22 -12.60 3.73 20.87
C PHE A 22 -13.13 2.35 20.42
N TYR A 23 -13.71 2.31 19.25
CA TYR A 23 -14.11 1.06 18.63
C TYR A 23 -12.89 0.20 18.31
N TYR A 24 -12.89 -1.04 18.77
CA TYR A 24 -11.80 -1.99 18.55
C TYR A 24 -12.32 -3.26 17.91
N ILE A 25 -11.78 -3.63 16.77
CA ILE A 25 -12.01 -4.95 16.17
C ILE A 25 -11.02 -5.93 16.81
N ASP A 26 -11.58 -6.93 17.49
CA ASP A 26 -10.82 -7.82 18.36
C ASP A 26 -9.91 -8.77 17.58
N LYS A 27 -8.60 -8.58 17.71
CA LYS A 27 -7.55 -9.44 17.15
C LYS A 27 -6.76 -10.19 18.23
N THR A 28 -7.30 -10.27 19.45
CA THR A 28 -6.59 -10.93 20.57
C THR A 28 -6.46 -12.45 20.41
N ARG A 29 -7.14 -13.06 19.44
CA ARG A 29 -6.90 -14.45 19.04
C ARG A 29 -5.47 -14.68 18.55
N LEU A 30 -4.81 -13.64 18.05
CA LEU A 30 -3.38 -13.67 17.71
C LEU A 30 -2.52 -14.13 18.91
N ILE A 31 -2.85 -13.69 20.12
CA ILE A 31 -2.12 -14.07 21.34
C ILE A 31 -2.21 -15.58 21.56
N GLU A 32 -3.42 -16.14 21.48
CA GLU A 32 -3.63 -17.57 21.64
C GLU A 32 -2.89 -18.40 20.60
N GLN A 33 -3.01 -18.02 19.32
CA GLN A 33 -2.32 -18.70 18.22
C GLN A 33 -0.80 -18.64 18.37
N LEU A 34 -0.25 -17.47 18.74
CA LEU A 34 1.18 -17.27 18.97
C LEU A 34 1.70 -18.16 20.11
N LEU A 35 0.93 -18.28 21.21
CA LEU A 35 1.30 -19.11 22.35
C LEU A 35 1.16 -20.61 22.05
N GLN A 36 0.21 -21.01 21.21
CA GLN A 36 0.04 -22.41 20.77
C GLN A 36 1.13 -22.85 19.79
N GLY A 37 1.50 -22.00 18.84
CA GLY A 37 2.58 -22.26 17.87
C GLY A 37 3.96 -22.27 18.52
N TRP A 38 4.16 -21.48 19.58
CA TRP A 38 5.37 -21.34 20.39
C TRP A 38 6.69 -21.21 19.60
N GLY A 39 6.65 -20.48 18.49
CA GLY A 39 7.86 -20.13 17.74
C GLY A 39 8.84 -19.32 18.60
N LYS A 40 10.14 -19.63 18.53
CA LYS A 40 11.14 -18.86 19.29
C LYS A 40 11.26 -17.44 18.77
N VAL A 41 11.20 -17.27 17.45
CA VAL A 41 11.18 -15.99 16.77
C VAL A 41 10.15 -16.08 15.64
N THR A 42 9.12 -15.27 15.68
CA THR A 42 8.06 -15.22 14.67
C THR A 42 8.12 -13.90 13.90
N LEU A 43 8.17 -13.97 12.59
CA LEU A 43 8.09 -12.82 11.69
C LEU A 43 6.75 -12.82 10.95
N PHE A 44 6.01 -11.74 11.09
CA PHE A 44 4.83 -11.46 10.28
C PHE A 44 5.16 -10.48 9.15
N THR A 45 5.04 -10.93 7.91
CA THR A 45 5.12 -10.04 6.76
C THR A 45 3.73 -9.77 6.22
N ARG A 46 3.29 -8.51 6.32
CA ARG A 46 1.98 -8.04 5.87
C ARG A 46 2.12 -6.69 5.18
N PRO A 47 1.29 -6.35 4.22
CA PRO A 47 1.31 -5.04 3.58
C PRO A 47 1.18 -3.90 4.59
N ARG A 48 1.49 -2.69 4.16
CA ARG A 48 1.30 -1.50 5.01
C ARG A 48 -0.18 -1.32 5.33
N ARG A 49 -0.49 -0.83 6.57
CA ARG A 49 -1.84 -0.49 7.05
C ARG A 49 -2.78 -1.65 7.38
N PHE A 50 -2.24 -2.84 7.49
CA PHE A 50 -2.97 -4.05 7.92
C PHE A 50 -2.90 -4.29 9.45
N GLY A 51 -2.69 -3.26 10.27
CA GLY A 51 -2.77 -3.34 11.72
C GLY A 51 -1.54 -3.92 12.42
N LYS A 52 -0.37 -4.02 11.76
CA LYS A 52 0.88 -4.56 12.36
C LYS A 52 1.22 -3.88 13.67
N THR A 53 1.40 -2.57 13.66
CA THR A 53 1.78 -1.76 14.84
C THR A 53 0.79 -1.87 15.98
N LEU A 54 -0.53 -1.86 15.67
CA LEU A 54 -1.57 -2.02 16.68
C LEU A 54 -1.52 -3.40 17.34
N ASN A 55 -1.33 -4.47 16.55
CA ASN A 55 -1.16 -5.82 17.08
C ASN A 55 0.11 -5.94 17.93
N MET A 56 1.21 -5.31 17.54
CA MET A 56 2.43 -5.27 18.35
C MET A 56 2.21 -4.53 19.67
N SER A 57 1.49 -3.41 19.66
CA SER A 57 1.08 -2.68 20.88
C SER A 57 0.17 -3.54 21.78
N MET A 58 -0.76 -4.28 21.19
CA MET A 58 -1.64 -5.23 21.90
C MET A 58 -0.83 -6.36 22.55
N LEU A 59 0.13 -6.97 21.84
CA LEU A 59 1.03 -8.00 22.39
C LEU A 59 1.86 -7.45 23.55
N ARG A 60 2.42 -6.23 23.40
CA ARG A 60 3.12 -5.56 24.50
C ARG A 60 2.22 -5.43 25.74
N SER A 61 1.02 -4.88 25.57
CA SER A 61 0.07 -4.70 26.67
C SER A 61 -0.35 -6.02 27.31
N PHE A 62 -0.35 -7.13 26.58
CA PHE A 62 -0.68 -8.44 27.14
C PHE A 62 0.46 -9.04 27.96
N PHE A 63 1.69 -9.00 27.46
CA PHE A 63 2.80 -9.71 28.09
C PHE A 63 3.54 -8.91 29.17
N GLU A 64 3.55 -7.58 29.07
CA GLU A 64 4.39 -6.72 29.90
C GLU A 64 4.00 -6.72 31.38
N ILE A 65 4.99 -6.90 32.27
CA ILE A 65 4.83 -6.82 33.72
C ILE A 65 4.32 -5.41 34.09
N GLY A 66 3.29 -5.36 34.93
CA GLY A 66 2.70 -4.12 35.40
C GLY A 66 1.60 -3.53 34.51
N THR A 67 1.27 -4.18 33.40
CA THR A 67 0.19 -3.75 32.52
C THR A 67 -1.18 -3.91 33.19
N ASP A 68 -2.08 -2.98 32.87
CA ASP A 68 -3.49 -3.03 33.28
C ASP A 68 -4.23 -4.16 32.55
N LYS A 69 -4.53 -5.24 33.27
CA LYS A 69 -5.20 -6.41 32.72
C LYS A 69 -6.63 -6.14 32.25
N SER A 70 -7.28 -5.10 32.80
CA SER A 70 -8.64 -4.71 32.41
C SER A 70 -8.77 -4.25 30.96
N LEU A 71 -7.64 -3.91 30.31
CA LEU A 71 -7.60 -3.59 28.88
C LEU A 71 -8.14 -4.73 28.00
N PHE A 72 -8.10 -5.96 28.49
CA PHE A 72 -8.54 -7.16 27.76
C PHE A 72 -9.95 -7.62 28.13
N ASP A 73 -10.62 -6.93 29.07
CA ASP A 73 -11.98 -7.28 29.49
C ASP A 73 -12.95 -7.26 28.30
N GLY A 74 -13.69 -8.37 28.15
CA GLY A 74 -14.66 -8.54 27.07
C GLY A 74 -14.07 -8.88 25.71
N LEU A 75 -12.74 -9.01 25.57
CA LEU A 75 -12.09 -9.48 24.36
C LEU A 75 -11.94 -11.01 24.35
N TYR A 76 -11.75 -11.59 23.17
CA TYR A 76 -11.65 -13.03 22.95
C TYR A 76 -10.69 -13.72 23.93
N ILE A 77 -9.47 -13.17 24.08
CA ILE A 77 -8.44 -13.78 24.93
C ILE A 77 -8.84 -13.86 26.40
N SER A 78 -9.67 -12.92 26.89
CA SER A 78 -10.15 -12.92 28.28
C SER A 78 -11.03 -14.15 28.62
N GLY A 79 -11.58 -14.80 27.60
CA GLY A 79 -12.29 -16.08 27.73
C GLY A 79 -11.36 -17.26 28.03
N ASN A 80 -10.09 -17.19 27.66
CA ASN A 80 -9.09 -18.22 27.95
C ASN A 80 -8.33 -17.91 29.25
N LYS A 81 -8.98 -18.19 30.37
CA LYS A 81 -8.43 -17.88 31.70
C LYS A 81 -7.07 -18.54 31.94
N ALA A 82 -6.88 -19.78 31.47
CA ALA A 82 -5.63 -20.50 31.69
C ALA A 82 -4.44 -19.76 31.05
N LEU A 83 -4.56 -19.33 29.78
CA LEU A 83 -3.52 -18.52 29.11
C LEU A 83 -3.32 -17.15 29.77
N CYS A 84 -4.41 -16.50 30.20
CA CYS A 84 -4.31 -15.22 30.89
C CYS A 84 -3.58 -15.35 32.23
N ASP A 85 -3.89 -16.38 33.04
CA ASP A 85 -3.26 -16.61 34.35
C ASP A 85 -1.77 -16.94 34.19
N GLU A 86 -1.41 -17.69 33.15
CA GLU A 86 -0.03 -18.11 32.90
C GLU A 86 0.83 -17.00 32.27
N HIS A 87 0.27 -16.20 31.36
CA HIS A 87 1.10 -15.33 30.49
C HIS A 87 0.81 -13.83 30.61
N MET A 88 -0.42 -13.41 31.01
CA MET A 88 -0.78 -11.99 31.03
C MET A 88 -0.06 -11.22 32.13
N GLY A 89 0.76 -10.24 31.72
CA GLY A 89 1.52 -9.39 32.62
C GLY A 89 2.66 -10.13 33.34
N LYS A 90 3.29 -11.12 32.69
CA LYS A 90 4.30 -11.99 33.32
C LYS A 90 5.71 -11.78 32.83
N TYR A 91 5.93 -11.04 31.77
CA TYR A 91 7.25 -10.95 31.13
C TYR A 91 7.78 -9.52 31.11
N PRO A 92 9.10 -9.29 31.30
CA PRO A 92 9.69 -8.04 30.85
C PRO A 92 9.64 -7.98 29.32
N VAL A 93 9.22 -6.84 28.77
CA VAL A 93 9.04 -6.65 27.32
C VAL A 93 9.94 -5.54 26.83
N ILE A 94 10.79 -5.83 25.83
CA ILE A 94 11.54 -4.85 25.06
C ILE A 94 10.75 -4.59 23.77
N PHE A 95 10.35 -3.34 23.54
CA PHE A 95 9.54 -2.95 22.38
C PHE A 95 10.27 -1.90 21.54
N LEU A 96 10.52 -2.21 20.27
CA LEU A 96 11.18 -1.29 19.34
C LEU A 96 10.30 -1.11 18.09
N SER A 97 9.97 0.13 17.74
CA SER A 97 9.41 0.44 16.42
C SER A 97 10.46 1.15 15.58
N LEU A 98 10.90 0.49 14.50
CA LEU A 98 11.90 1.04 13.58
C LEU A 98 11.27 1.92 12.48
N LYS A 99 9.98 2.22 12.58
CA LYS A 99 9.19 2.99 11.61
C LYS A 99 9.81 4.36 11.28
N SER A 100 10.45 5.01 12.24
CA SER A 100 11.03 6.35 12.09
C SER A 100 12.50 6.36 11.65
N VAL A 101 13.13 5.20 11.44
CA VAL A 101 14.55 5.13 11.06
C VAL A 101 14.71 5.40 9.57
N GLU A 102 14.74 6.68 9.21
CA GLU A 102 14.75 7.19 7.82
C GLU A 102 15.95 8.09 7.53
N GLY A 103 17.12 7.77 8.08
CA GLY A 103 18.34 8.57 7.90
C GLY A 103 18.78 8.69 6.44
N ARG A 104 19.23 9.89 6.03
CA ARG A 104 19.79 10.13 4.68
C ARG A 104 21.22 9.60 4.52
N SER A 105 21.87 9.22 5.61
CA SER A 105 23.18 8.58 5.64
C SER A 105 23.21 7.50 6.73
N PHE A 106 24.18 6.60 6.63
CA PHE A 106 24.35 5.54 7.62
C PHE A 106 24.54 6.10 9.05
N ASP A 107 25.33 7.15 9.21
CA ASP A 107 25.57 7.74 10.54
C ASP A 107 24.30 8.29 11.17
N VAL A 108 23.43 8.96 10.37
CA VAL A 108 22.15 9.46 10.87
C VAL A 108 21.22 8.31 11.22
N ALA A 109 21.11 7.29 10.37
CA ALA A 109 20.26 6.13 10.64
C ALA A 109 20.75 5.33 11.86
N ARG A 110 22.08 5.15 12.02
CA ARG A 110 22.70 4.53 13.20
C ARG A 110 22.39 5.33 14.47
N TYR A 111 22.53 6.65 14.41
CA TYR A 111 22.15 7.53 15.52
C TYR A 111 20.68 7.33 15.91
N MET A 112 19.76 7.29 14.95
CA MET A 112 18.32 7.07 15.23
C MET A 112 18.05 5.72 15.91
N ILE A 113 18.73 4.65 15.48
CA ILE A 113 18.62 3.33 16.14
C ILE A 113 19.18 3.40 17.56
N THR A 114 20.32 4.07 17.75
CA THR A 114 20.94 4.26 19.06
C THR A 114 20.00 4.98 20.02
N GLU A 115 19.36 6.06 19.56
CA GLU A 115 18.39 6.85 20.31
C GLU A 115 17.17 6.02 20.70
N LEU A 116 16.59 5.27 19.75
CA LEU A 116 15.44 4.40 20.02
C LEU A 116 15.72 3.34 21.07
N ILE A 117 16.88 2.70 20.99
CA ILE A 117 17.29 1.67 21.97
C ILE A 117 17.59 2.30 23.33
N GLY A 118 18.22 3.49 23.34
CA GLY A 118 18.49 4.21 24.58
C GLY A 118 17.21 4.60 25.32
N ILE A 119 16.26 5.21 24.61
CA ILE A 119 14.93 5.59 25.17
C ILE A 119 14.19 4.35 25.69
N GLU A 120 14.20 3.24 24.95
CA GLU A 120 13.58 2.00 25.43
C GLU A 120 14.30 1.46 26.68
N ALA A 121 15.62 1.55 26.73
CA ALA A 121 16.40 1.13 27.89
C ALA A 121 16.15 2.00 29.13
N GLU A 122 15.94 3.31 28.98
CA GLU A 122 15.61 4.23 30.07
C GLU A 122 14.33 3.87 30.83
N ARG A 123 13.39 3.19 30.17
CA ARG A 123 12.19 2.65 30.84
C ARG A 123 12.54 1.68 31.97
N PHE A 124 13.70 1.08 31.93
CA PHE A 124 14.21 0.12 32.91
C PHE A 124 15.22 0.75 33.87
N SER A 125 15.12 2.06 34.15
CA SER A 125 16.05 2.80 35.02
C SER A 125 16.24 2.18 36.42
N PHE A 126 15.24 1.44 36.92
CA PHE A 126 15.35 0.65 38.15
C PHE A 126 16.50 -0.37 38.14
N LEU A 127 17.04 -0.74 36.97
CA LEU A 127 18.18 -1.64 36.87
C LEU A 127 19.48 -1.02 37.45
N GLU A 128 19.57 0.30 37.52
CA GLU A 128 20.72 0.98 38.16
C GLU A 128 20.83 0.65 39.65
N ASP A 129 19.70 0.53 40.32
CA ASP A 129 19.59 0.29 41.75
C ASP A 129 19.24 -1.18 42.10
N SER A 130 19.19 -2.06 41.11
CA SER A 130 18.82 -3.46 41.31
C SER A 130 19.82 -4.21 42.17
N GLU A 131 19.35 -4.82 43.24
CA GLU A 131 20.15 -5.67 44.14
C GLU A 131 20.59 -7.00 43.51
N TYR A 132 19.89 -7.40 42.43
CA TYR A 132 20.19 -8.63 41.70
C TYR A 132 21.32 -8.49 40.68
N LEU A 133 21.79 -7.26 40.44
CA LEU A 133 22.84 -6.99 39.47
C LEU A 133 24.20 -6.66 40.13
N SER A 134 25.26 -7.25 39.60
CA SER A 134 26.62 -6.88 39.96
C SER A 134 26.98 -5.49 39.45
N GLU A 135 28.00 -4.85 40.07
CA GLU A 135 28.50 -3.54 39.63
C GLU A 135 28.95 -3.52 38.17
N ASN A 136 29.47 -4.64 37.64
CA ASN A 136 29.87 -4.72 36.24
C ASN A 136 28.65 -4.77 35.30
N GLU A 137 27.57 -5.37 35.73
CA GLU A 137 26.32 -5.42 34.96
C GLU A 137 25.63 -4.05 34.97
N LYS A 138 25.63 -3.36 36.10
CA LYS A 138 25.16 -1.97 36.18
C LYS A 138 25.98 -1.04 35.26
N LYS A 139 27.31 -1.24 35.17
CA LYS A 139 28.15 -0.50 34.21
C LYS A 139 27.79 -0.79 32.75
N ARG A 140 27.45 -2.05 32.42
CA ARG A 140 26.96 -2.38 31.05
C ARG A 140 25.63 -1.70 30.74
N TYR A 141 24.73 -1.67 31.72
CA TYR A 141 23.46 -0.93 31.56
C TYR A 141 23.72 0.56 31.33
N LYS A 142 24.57 1.18 32.17
CA LYS A 142 24.96 2.59 32.02
C LYS A 142 25.59 2.91 30.66
N ALA A 143 26.27 1.96 30.03
CA ALA A 143 26.82 2.14 28.68
C ALA A 143 25.70 2.18 27.60
N ILE A 144 24.56 1.53 27.86
CA ILE A 144 23.39 1.55 26.93
C ILE A 144 22.63 2.86 27.03
N ILE A 145 22.47 3.41 28.26
CA ILE A 145 21.74 4.66 28.50
C ILE A 145 22.66 5.89 28.54
N ALA A 146 23.95 5.73 28.17
CA ALA A 146 24.93 6.83 28.23
C ALA A 146 24.50 7.99 27.31
N LEU A 147 24.54 9.20 27.87
CA LEU A 147 24.25 10.43 27.14
C LEU A 147 25.52 11.21 26.85
N LYS A 148 25.59 11.80 25.66
CA LYS A 148 26.58 12.82 25.30
C LYS A 148 25.84 13.98 24.64
N ASP A 149 26.05 15.17 25.17
CA ASP A 149 25.36 16.38 24.68
C ASP A 149 23.83 16.27 24.67
N GLY A 150 23.27 15.48 25.61
CA GLY A 150 21.83 15.27 25.78
C GLY A 150 21.21 14.22 24.83
N THR A 151 22.03 13.46 24.11
CA THR A 151 21.58 12.40 23.18
C THR A 151 22.26 11.07 23.55
N ASN A 152 21.59 9.96 23.25
CA ASN A 152 22.13 8.62 23.49
C ASN A 152 23.41 8.38 22.67
N ALA A 153 24.45 7.90 23.33
CA ALA A 153 25.83 7.82 22.78
C ALA A 153 26.49 6.45 22.99
N MET A 154 25.75 5.38 22.66
CA MET A 154 26.32 4.03 22.66
C MET A 154 27.45 3.93 21.62
N ASP A 155 28.57 3.32 22.01
CA ASP A 155 29.54 2.87 21.01
C ASP A 155 28.96 1.69 20.18
N GLU A 156 29.64 1.36 19.09
CA GLU A 156 29.14 0.31 18.19
C GLU A 156 29.02 -1.07 18.87
N LYS A 157 29.93 -1.39 19.79
CA LYS A 157 29.89 -2.67 20.52
C LYS A 157 28.71 -2.71 21.50
N ALA A 158 28.49 -1.61 22.23
CA ALA A 158 27.34 -1.47 23.12
C ALA A 158 26.03 -1.54 22.33
N LEU A 159 25.95 -0.86 21.20
CA LEU A 159 24.76 -0.86 20.33
C LEU A 159 24.42 -2.27 19.84
N VAL A 160 25.38 -2.98 19.25
CA VAL A 160 25.16 -4.33 18.70
C VAL A 160 24.76 -5.35 19.78
N SER A 161 25.27 -5.20 21.02
CA SER A 161 24.95 -6.12 22.13
C SER A 161 23.82 -5.63 23.04
N SER A 162 23.28 -4.44 22.82
CA SER A 162 22.34 -3.76 23.72
C SER A 162 21.11 -4.61 24.10
N LEU A 163 20.40 -5.16 23.12
CA LEU A 163 19.17 -5.93 23.34
C LEU A 163 19.44 -7.25 24.09
N GLN A 164 20.56 -7.91 23.80
CA GLN A 164 20.97 -9.11 24.54
C GLN A 164 21.31 -8.79 25.99
N ILE A 165 22.08 -7.71 26.21
CA ILE A 165 22.44 -7.25 27.56
C ILE A 165 21.19 -6.86 28.34
N LEU A 166 20.28 -6.06 27.75
CA LEU A 166 19.00 -5.71 28.38
C LEU A 166 18.19 -6.96 28.76
N SER A 167 18.10 -7.94 27.85
CA SER A 167 17.40 -9.21 28.13
C SER A 167 18.02 -9.95 29.34
N GLN A 168 19.34 -9.98 29.42
CA GLN A 168 20.05 -10.60 30.54
C GLN A 168 19.77 -9.87 31.87
N LEU A 169 19.84 -8.55 31.86
CA LEU A 169 19.67 -7.74 33.07
C LEU A 169 18.22 -7.83 33.58
N LEU A 170 17.26 -7.76 32.67
CA LEU A 170 15.84 -7.91 32.98
C LEU A 170 15.53 -9.32 33.52
N TYR A 171 16.10 -10.36 32.92
CA TYR A 171 15.97 -11.72 33.43
C TYR A 171 16.51 -11.86 34.86
N LYS A 172 17.66 -11.29 35.15
CA LYS A 172 18.23 -11.33 36.52
C LYS A 172 17.38 -10.58 37.53
N HIS A 173 16.79 -9.46 37.12
CA HIS A 173 15.94 -8.64 38.00
C HIS A 173 14.58 -9.29 38.28
N PHE A 174 13.90 -9.77 37.25
CA PHE A 174 12.54 -10.29 37.37
C PHE A 174 12.45 -11.81 37.56
N GLY A 175 13.52 -12.56 37.31
CA GLY A 175 13.50 -14.03 37.26
C GLY A 175 12.73 -14.61 36.07
N GLN A 176 12.32 -13.75 35.11
CA GLN A 176 11.54 -14.11 33.95
C GLN A 176 12.26 -13.74 32.65
N LYS A 177 12.23 -14.64 31.65
CA LYS A 177 12.82 -14.37 30.33
C LYS A 177 12.09 -13.24 29.64
N THR A 178 12.80 -12.52 28.78
CA THR A 178 12.33 -11.31 28.12
C THR A 178 11.60 -11.63 26.82
N VAL A 179 10.51 -10.98 26.56
CA VAL A 179 9.85 -10.92 25.25
C VAL A 179 10.42 -9.72 24.48
N ILE A 180 10.80 -9.93 23.21
CA ILE A 180 11.28 -8.85 22.33
C ILE A 180 10.29 -8.66 21.19
N LEU A 181 9.79 -7.44 21.03
CA LEU A 181 8.85 -7.04 19.99
C LEU A 181 9.51 -5.98 19.11
N ILE A 182 9.63 -6.26 17.80
CA ILE A 182 10.25 -5.34 16.84
C ILE A 182 9.28 -5.05 15.70
N ASP A 183 8.78 -3.83 15.62
CA ASP A 183 7.85 -3.39 14.60
C ASP A 183 8.59 -2.70 13.44
N GLU A 184 8.12 -2.97 12.18
CA GLU A 184 8.64 -2.40 10.94
C GLU A 184 10.17 -2.60 10.78
N TYR A 185 10.64 -3.85 10.99
CA TYR A 185 12.09 -4.19 11.01
C TYR A 185 12.80 -3.88 9.69
N ASP A 186 12.08 -3.85 8.59
CA ASP A 186 12.58 -3.66 7.23
C ASP A 186 12.68 -2.19 6.79
N VAL A 187 12.07 -1.25 7.52
CA VAL A 187 12.13 0.19 7.17
C VAL A 187 13.56 0.74 7.10
N PRO A 188 14.46 0.48 8.08
CA PRO A 188 15.84 0.93 7.97
C PRO A 188 16.58 0.39 6.74
N LEU A 189 16.24 -0.83 6.30
CA LEU A 189 16.85 -1.49 5.15
C LEU A 189 16.33 -0.88 3.83
N ASP A 190 15.01 -0.64 3.73
CA ASP A 190 14.40 0.06 2.60
C ASP A 190 15.00 1.45 2.41
N LYS A 191 15.08 2.24 3.49
CA LYS A 191 15.67 3.59 3.44
C LYS A 191 17.16 3.58 3.15
N ALA A 192 17.89 2.62 3.68
CA ALA A 192 19.31 2.46 3.39
C ALA A 192 19.55 2.10 1.91
N PHE A 193 18.70 1.26 1.33
CA PHE A 193 18.74 0.94 -0.09
C PHE A 193 18.50 2.18 -0.94
N GLN A 194 17.45 2.94 -0.64
CA GLN A 194 17.11 4.18 -1.36
C GLN A 194 18.21 5.23 -1.29
N ASN A 195 18.97 5.29 -0.17
CA ASN A 195 20.01 6.31 0.08
C ASN A 195 21.44 5.79 -0.11
N GLY A 196 21.66 4.54 -0.56
CA GLY A 196 22.94 4.02 -1.00
C GLY A 196 23.90 3.54 0.11
N TYR A 197 23.42 3.31 1.35
CA TYR A 197 24.23 2.77 2.47
C TYR A 197 23.69 1.41 2.97
N TYR A 198 23.10 0.63 2.06
CA TYR A 198 22.43 -0.62 2.38
C TYR A 198 23.30 -1.66 3.07
N LYS A 199 24.56 -1.85 2.60
CA LYS A 199 25.47 -2.85 3.13
C LYS A 199 25.88 -2.60 4.58
N GLU A 200 26.09 -1.35 4.92
CA GLU A 200 26.40 -0.91 6.28
C GLU A 200 25.21 -1.16 7.22
N MET A 201 23.99 -0.82 6.76
CA MET A 201 22.77 -1.05 7.54
C MET A 201 22.50 -2.54 7.75
N VAL A 202 22.64 -3.37 6.71
CA VAL A 202 22.55 -4.84 6.81
C VAL A 202 23.52 -5.38 7.86
N SER A 203 24.76 -4.90 7.87
CA SER A 203 25.78 -5.32 8.85
C SER A 203 25.37 -4.98 10.29
N LEU A 204 24.87 -3.77 10.52
CA LEU A 204 24.41 -3.32 11.83
C LEU A 204 23.21 -4.13 12.33
N ILE A 205 22.15 -4.23 11.52
CA ILE A 205 20.92 -4.96 11.87
C ILE A 205 21.21 -6.45 12.09
N ARG A 206 22.07 -7.06 11.27
CA ARG A 206 22.52 -8.44 11.45
C ARG A 206 23.21 -8.64 12.79
N GLY A 207 24.13 -7.73 13.16
CA GLY A 207 24.83 -7.78 14.44
C GLY A 207 23.86 -7.69 15.61
N LEU A 208 22.97 -6.72 15.59
CA LEU A 208 21.98 -6.44 16.62
C LEU A 208 21.00 -7.62 16.80
N PHE A 209 20.36 -8.07 15.70
CA PHE A 209 19.38 -9.17 15.77
C PHE A 209 20.04 -10.53 15.98
N GLY A 210 21.24 -10.74 15.46
CA GLY A 210 22.00 -11.97 15.69
C GLY A 210 22.26 -12.22 17.18
N GLN A 211 22.66 -11.20 17.92
CA GLN A 211 22.86 -11.32 19.36
C GLN A 211 21.54 -11.38 20.14
N ALA A 212 20.57 -10.57 19.77
CA ALA A 212 19.30 -10.50 20.47
C ALA A 212 18.41 -11.75 20.30
N LEU A 213 18.40 -12.36 19.10
CA LEU A 213 17.41 -13.36 18.72
C LEU A 213 18.00 -14.78 18.55
N LYS A 214 19.30 -14.92 18.19
CA LYS A 214 19.90 -16.22 17.89
C LYS A 214 20.47 -16.94 19.10
N THR A 215 21.31 -16.24 19.86
CA THR A 215 22.11 -16.82 20.95
C THR A 215 21.73 -16.27 22.32
N ASN A 216 20.54 -15.71 22.44
CA ASN A 216 20.07 -15.10 23.67
C ASN A 216 19.32 -16.13 24.55
N GLU A 217 19.99 -16.66 25.56
CA GLU A 217 19.41 -17.60 26.52
C GLU A 217 18.30 -16.97 27.39
N PHE A 218 18.30 -15.64 27.51
CA PHE A 218 17.36 -14.85 28.29
C PHE A 218 16.11 -14.45 27.49
N LEU A 219 16.06 -14.79 26.20
CA LEU A 219 14.89 -14.57 25.36
C LEU A 219 13.81 -15.62 25.66
N GLN A 220 12.58 -15.17 25.92
CA GLN A 220 11.42 -16.03 25.98
C GLN A 220 10.97 -16.38 24.55
N PHE A 221 10.57 -15.37 23.83
CA PHE A 221 10.31 -15.40 22.38
C PHE A 221 10.41 -13.96 21.83
N ALA A 222 10.42 -13.85 20.50
CA ALA A 222 10.38 -12.56 19.82
C ALA A 222 9.34 -12.57 18.69
N VAL A 223 8.72 -11.41 18.48
CA VAL A 223 7.84 -11.16 17.34
C VAL A 223 8.38 -9.97 16.56
N LEU A 224 8.49 -10.14 15.25
CA LEU A 224 8.89 -9.09 14.32
C LEU A 224 7.76 -8.84 13.31
N THR A 225 7.62 -7.59 12.87
CA THR A 225 6.73 -7.24 11.76
C THR A 225 7.46 -6.44 10.70
N GLY A 226 7.06 -6.64 9.44
CA GLY A 226 7.57 -5.90 8.29
C GLY A 226 6.69 -6.09 7.06
N CYS A 227 7.09 -5.52 5.93
CA CYS A 227 6.41 -5.70 4.64
C CYS A 227 7.07 -6.80 3.80
N LEU A 228 8.40 -6.86 3.80
CA LEU A 228 9.17 -7.81 3.01
C LEU A 228 9.85 -8.85 3.88
N ARG A 229 10.03 -10.04 3.32
CA ARG A 229 10.86 -11.09 3.90
C ARG A 229 12.30 -10.92 3.43
N VAL A 230 13.12 -10.19 4.16
CA VAL A 230 14.56 -10.00 3.84
C VAL A 230 15.36 -11.21 4.35
N SER A 231 15.14 -12.39 3.77
CA SER A 231 15.68 -13.65 4.31
C SER A 231 17.07 -14.02 3.79
N LYS A 232 17.42 -13.65 2.54
CA LYS A 232 18.70 -13.99 1.92
C LYS A 232 19.86 -13.08 2.33
N GLU A 233 19.60 -11.93 2.88
CA GLU A 233 20.58 -10.93 3.27
C GLU A 233 21.39 -11.32 4.51
N SER A 234 21.46 -12.58 4.84
CA SER A 234 22.20 -13.06 6.01
C SER A 234 21.82 -12.40 7.36
N ILE A 235 20.84 -11.47 7.39
CA ILE A 235 20.29 -10.92 8.65
C ILE A 235 19.74 -12.06 9.51
N PHE A 236 19.02 -12.95 8.87
CA PHE A 236 18.44 -14.15 9.48
C PHE A 236 19.19 -15.45 9.13
N THR A 237 20.26 -15.38 8.35
CA THR A 237 21.06 -16.56 7.99
C THR A 237 21.66 -17.19 9.24
N GLY A 238 21.28 -18.44 9.49
CA GLY A 238 21.68 -19.17 10.69
C GLY A 238 20.75 -19.02 11.90
N LEU A 239 19.61 -18.33 11.77
CA LEU A 239 18.50 -18.42 12.72
C LEU A 239 17.64 -19.64 12.34
N ASN A 240 18.00 -20.83 12.85
CA ASN A 240 17.26 -22.08 12.58
C ASN A 240 15.92 -22.16 13.34
N ASN A 241 15.62 -21.17 14.16
CA ASN A 241 14.44 -21.07 15.04
C ASN A 241 13.49 -19.94 14.60
N PHE A 242 13.52 -19.58 13.32
CA PHE A 242 12.76 -18.46 12.76
C PHE A 242 11.54 -18.98 12.01
N GLU A 243 10.36 -18.64 12.48
CA GLU A 243 9.09 -18.92 11.83
C GLU A 243 8.61 -17.68 11.07
N ILE A 244 8.32 -17.84 9.79
CA ILE A 244 7.90 -16.74 8.94
C ILE A 244 6.46 -16.98 8.51
N ASN A 245 5.61 -16.03 8.82
CA ASN A 245 4.21 -15.98 8.45
C ASN A 245 3.97 -14.85 7.44
N SER A 246 3.85 -15.20 6.18
CA SER A 246 3.61 -14.27 5.06
C SER A 246 2.13 -14.24 4.67
N ILE A 247 1.79 -13.46 3.66
CA ILE A 247 0.42 -13.37 3.13
C ILE A 247 -0.05 -14.64 2.41
N VAL A 248 0.82 -15.61 2.15
CA VAL A 248 0.44 -16.90 1.54
C VAL A 248 0.18 -18.00 2.58
N ASP A 249 0.62 -17.81 3.82
CA ASP A 249 0.49 -18.79 4.88
C ASP A 249 -0.90 -18.72 5.52
N ILE A 250 -1.42 -19.89 5.92
CA ILE A 250 -2.77 -20.02 6.51
C ILE A 250 -2.76 -19.61 7.98
N ASP A 251 -1.61 -19.82 8.66
CA ASP A 251 -1.49 -19.45 10.06
C ASP A 251 -1.58 -17.93 10.21
N HIS A 252 -2.44 -17.47 11.12
CA HIS A 252 -2.66 -16.05 11.41
C HIS A 252 -3.22 -15.20 10.24
N ASP A 253 -3.87 -15.81 9.26
CA ASP A 253 -4.37 -15.14 8.05
C ASP A 253 -5.48 -14.11 8.32
N GLU A 254 -6.31 -14.32 9.38
CA GLU A 254 -7.35 -13.37 9.80
C GLU A 254 -6.88 -12.31 10.81
N GLN A 255 -5.65 -12.40 11.33
CA GLN A 255 -5.21 -11.55 12.46
C GLN A 255 -4.70 -10.17 12.01
N PHE A 256 -4.42 -10.01 10.72
CA PHE A 256 -3.96 -8.78 10.13
C PHE A 256 -4.93 -8.34 9.03
N GLY A 257 -5.62 -7.21 9.26
CA GLY A 257 -6.71 -6.77 8.41
C GLY A 257 -8.08 -7.07 9.02
N PHE A 258 -9.16 -6.82 8.28
CA PHE A 258 -10.52 -7.10 8.71
C PHE A 258 -11.14 -8.18 7.84
N THR A 259 -11.86 -9.11 8.47
CA THR A 259 -12.68 -10.11 7.76
C THR A 259 -14.01 -9.50 7.33
N ASP A 260 -14.71 -10.21 6.45
CA ASP A 260 -16.04 -9.80 5.97
C ASP A 260 -17.05 -9.62 7.12
N ASP A 261 -17.07 -10.59 8.06
CA ASP A 261 -17.94 -10.53 9.24
C ASP A 261 -17.65 -9.35 10.16
N GLU A 262 -16.36 -9.01 10.33
CA GLU A 262 -15.94 -7.86 11.13
C GLU A 262 -16.34 -6.53 10.48
N VAL A 263 -16.27 -6.43 9.15
CA VAL A 263 -16.73 -5.26 8.39
C VAL A 263 -18.25 -5.12 8.45
N LEU A 264 -18.98 -6.21 8.26
CA LEU A 264 -20.45 -6.22 8.38
C LEU A 264 -20.88 -5.80 9.79
N LYS A 265 -20.21 -6.33 10.82
CA LYS A 265 -20.47 -5.96 12.21
C LYS A 265 -20.18 -4.46 12.45
N LEU A 266 -19.03 -3.97 12.00
CA LEU A 266 -18.67 -2.55 12.11
C LEU A 266 -19.76 -1.67 11.50
N LEU A 267 -20.16 -1.93 10.27
CA LEU A 267 -21.18 -1.13 9.58
C LEU A 267 -22.54 -1.21 10.30
N SER A 268 -22.90 -2.38 10.82
CA SER A 268 -24.13 -2.57 11.60
C SER A 268 -24.09 -1.79 12.91
N ASP A 269 -22.97 -1.78 13.64
CA ASP A 269 -22.81 -1.05 14.90
C ASP A 269 -22.94 0.48 14.74
N TYR A 270 -22.78 0.99 13.49
CA TYR A 270 -22.94 2.40 13.12
C TYR A 270 -24.21 2.70 12.30
N ASP A 271 -25.15 1.74 12.17
CA ASP A 271 -26.36 1.87 11.34
C ASP A 271 -26.05 2.21 9.87
N ARG A 272 -25.06 1.51 9.27
CA ARG A 272 -24.60 1.73 7.90
C ARG A 272 -24.47 0.45 7.07
N SER A 273 -25.22 -0.59 7.43
CA SER A 273 -25.16 -1.89 6.75
C SER A 273 -25.48 -1.80 5.26
N GLU A 274 -26.29 -0.82 4.84
CA GLU A 274 -26.64 -0.56 3.44
C GLU A 274 -25.43 -0.14 2.59
N ARG A 275 -24.34 0.32 3.23
CA ARG A 275 -23.11 0.77 2.55
C ARG A 275 -22.07 -0.34 2.38
N TYR A 276 -22.40 -1.57 2.82
CA TYR A 276 -21.51 -2.72 2.67
C TYR A 276 -21.08 -2.98 1.20
N PRO A 277 -21.96 -2.89 0.17
CA PRO A 277 -21.55 -3.07 -1.22
C PRO A 277 -20.44 -2.08 -1.65
N ASP A 278 -20.50 -0.83 -1.17
CA ASP A 278 -19.48 0.18 -1.47
C ASP A 278 -18.15 -0.17 -0.82
N VAL A 279 -18.17 -0.61 0.45
CA VAL A 279 -16.96 -1.03 1.18
C VAL A 279 -16.32 -2.24 0.49
N LYS A 280 -17.15 -3.20 0.06
CA LYS A 280 -16.70 -4.39 -0.64
C LYS A 280 -16.04 -4.06 -1.98
N GLU A 281 -16.68 -3.25 -2.80
CA GLU A 281 -16.15 -2.86 -4.11
C GLU A 281 -14.81 -2.11 -4.02
N TRP A 282 -14.66 -1.26 -3.00
CA TRP A 282 -13.52 -0.35 -2.91
C TRP A 282 -12.35 -0.86 -2.11
N TYR A 283 -12.57 -1.66 -1.04
CA TYR A 283 -11.56 -1.94 -0.01
C TYR A 283 -11.35 -3.43 0.29
N ASP A 284 -12.16 -4.31 -0.31
CA ASP A 284 -12.01 -5.77 -0.24
C ASP A 284 -10.93 -6.26 -1.22
N GLY A 285 -10.79 -7.59 -1.31
CA GLY A 285 -10.07 -8.28 -2.38
C GLY A 285 -8.65 -8.70 -2.04
N TYR A 286 -8.17 -8.45 -0.85
CA TYR A 286 -6.93 -9.08 -0.38
C TYR A 286 -7.19 -10.51 0.06
N HIS A 287 -6.32 -11.43 -0.33
CA HIS A 287 -6.44 -12.83 0.02
C HIS A 287 -5.17 -13.28 0.77
N PHE A 288 -5.29 -13.46 2.09
CA PHE A 288 -4.22 -13.94 2.96
C PHE A 288 -4.51 -15.38 3.35
N GLY A 289 -3.57 -16.31 3.13
CA GLY A 289 -3.80 -17.73 3.37
C GLY A 289 -5.07 -18.22 2.68
N ASN A 290 -6.13 -18.46 3.47
CA ASN A 290 -7.47 -18.83 3.01
C ASN A 290 -8.53 -17.75 3.30
N ALA A 291 -8.16 -16.61 3.88
CA ALA A 291 -9.08 -15.56 4.30
C ALA A 291 -9.14 -14.39 3.31
N ASP A 292 -10.35 -13.90 3.06
CA ASP A 292 -10.59 -12.64 2.36
C ASP A 292 -10.52 -11.49 3.36
N ILE A 293 -9.69 -10.50 3.06
CA ILE A 293 -9.28 -9.48 4.02
C ILE A 293 -9.41 -8.08 3.43
N TYR A 294 -9.97 -7.17 4.23
CA TYR A 294 -10.04 -5.73 3.95
C TYR A 294 -8.88 -4.98 4.59
N CYS A 295 -8.45 -3.89 3.95
CA CYS A 295 -7.49 -2.97 4.55
C CYS A 295 -8.15 -2.16 5.69
N PRO A 296 -7.71 -2.28 6.96
CA PRO A 296 -8.31 -1.59 8.10
C PRO A 296 -8.34 -0.07 7.98
N TRP A 297 -7.27 0.49 7.45
CA TRP A 297 -7.15 1.94 7.28
C TRP A 297 -8.26 2.51 6.41
N ASP A 298 -8.57 1.86 5.31
CA ASP A 298 -9.54 2.31 4.33
C ASP A 298 -10.95 2.18 4.89
N VAL A 299 -11.26 1.01 5.47
CA VAL A 299 -12.57 0.73 6.08
C VAL A 299 -12.87 1.71 7.21
N ILE A 300 -11.93 1.95 8.13
CA ILE A 300 -12.13 2.86 9.27
C ILE A 300 -12.29 4.32 8.81
N ASN A 301 -11.49 4.76 7.84
CA ASN A 301 -11.62 6.12 7.29
C ASN A 301 -12.95 6.32 6.57
N PHE A 302 -13.40 5.35 5.79
CA PHE A 302 -14.70 5.45 5.12
C PHE A 302 -15.85 5.37 6.12
N ALA A 303 -15.80 4.46 7.08
CA ALA A 303 -16.79 4.37 8.15
C ALA A 303 -16.90 5.70 8.92
N LYS A 304 -15.77 6.36 9.22
CA LYS A 304 -15.78 7.70 9.85
C LYS A 304 -16.47 8.74 8.99
N LYS A 305 -16.26 8.74 7.66
CA LYS A 305 -17.00 9.64 6.75
C LYS A 305 -18.48 9.34 6.77
N LEU A 306 -18.88 8.07 6.76
CA LEU A 306 -20.29 7.65 6.81
C LEU A 306 -21.01 8.05 8.10
N VAL A 307 -20.29 8.15 9.23
CA VAL A 307 -20.85 8.68 10.48
C VAL A 307 -21.24 10.14 10.33
N SER A 308 -20.40 10.93 9.65
CA SER A 308 -20.64 12.36 9.44
C SER A 308 -21.60 12.64 8.28
N ASP A 309 -21.53 11.86 7.22
CA ASP A 309 -22.36 11.96 6.01
C ASP A 309 -22.73 10.56 5.51
N PRO A 310 -23.99 10.11 5.77
CA PRO A 310 -24.45 8.79 5.30
C PRO A 310 -24.41 8.60 3.79
N SER A 311 -24.39 9.69 3.02
CA SER A 311 -24.31 9.70 1.56
C SER A 311 -22.88 9.81 1.02
N ALA A 312 -21.86 9.85 1.89
CA ALA A 312 -20.47 10.01 1.50
C ALA A 312 -20.05 8.95 0.46
N ARG A 313 -19.31 9.38 -0.54
CA ARG A 313 -18.76 8.46 -1.55
C ARG A 313 -17.45 7.83 -1.07
N PRO A 314 -17.20 6.57 -1.42
CA PRO A 314 -15.89 5.97 -1.22
C PRO A 314 -14.80 6.81 -1.90
N SER A 315 -13.60 6.76 -1.37
CA SER A 315 -12.44 7.47 -1.92
C SER A 315 -11.16 6.73 -1.55
N ALA A 316 -10.12 6.97 -2.33
CA ALA A 316 -8.81 6.40 -2.07
C ALA A 316 -8.15 7.05 -0.84
N PHE A 317 -7.95 6.27 0.22
CA PHE A 317 -7.27 6.69 1.45
C PHE A 317 -5.83 6.20 1.49
N TRP A 318 -5.56 5.04 0.90
CA TRP A 318 -4.26 4.39 0.91
C TRP A 318 -3.26 5.09 -0.02
N ILE A 319 -3.71 5.55 -1.21
CA ILE A 319 -2.91 6.26 -2.21
C ILE A 319 -2.23 7.50 -1.62
N ASN A 320 -2.96 8.28 -0.83
CA ASN A 320 -2.47 9.55 -0.30
C ASN A 320 -1.51 9.38 0.89
N SER A 321 -1.19 8.19 1.27
CA SER A 321 -0.53 7.88 2.53
C SER A 321 0.69 6.98 2.43
N SER A 322 0.95 6.37 1.27
CA SER A 322 2.16 5.60 0.96
C SER A 322 2.78 6.15 -0.32
N GLY A 323 4.10 6.27 -0.35
CA GLY A 323 4.80 6.59 -1.61
C GLY A 323 4.51 5.49 -2.62
N ASN A 324 3.91 5.84 -3.77
CA ASN A 324 3.61 4.91 -4.86
C ASN A 324 4.87 4.59 -5.71
N ASP A 325 6.05 4.81 -5.14
CA ASP A 325 7.34 4.68 -5.82
C ASP A 325 7.54 3.29 -6.41
N MET A 326 7.01 2.25 -5.75
CA MET A 326 7.13 0.87 -6.26
C MET A 326 6.34 0.66 -7.55
N VAL A 327 5.10 1.13 -7.63
CA VAL A 327 4.30 1.03 -8.86
C VAL A 327 4.91 1.89 -9.96
N LYS A 328 5.39 3.10 -9.62
CA LYS A 328 6.11 3.96 -10.55
C LYS A 328 7.35 3.27 -11.11
N ARG A 329 8.23 2.73 -10.25
CA ARG A 329 9.44 1.99 -10.67
C ARG A 329 9.09 0.80 -11.56
N PHE A 330 7.99 0.11 -11.26
CA PHE A 330 7.51 -1.03 -12.06
C PHE A 330 7.04 -0.58 -13.44
N VAL A 331 6.24 0.48 -13.53
CA VAL A 331 5.75 1.04 -14.79
C VAL A 331 6.91 1.59 -15.64
N ASP A 332 7.88 2.26 -15.02
CA ASP A 332 9.06 2.82 -15.70
C ASP A 332 9.96 1.73 -16.31
N LYS A 333 10.10 0.56 -15.64
CA LYS A 333 10.91 -0.57 -16.10
C LYS A 333 10.16 -1.55 -17.00
N ALA A 334 8.85 -1.40 -17.14
CA ALA A 334 8.01 -2.31 -17.90
C ALA A 334 8.38 -2.34 -19.37
N ASP A 335 8.74 -3.51 -19.87
CA ASP A 335 8.83 -3.77 -21.30
C ASP A 335 7.42 -3.91 -21.92
N GLN A 336 7.33 -4.17 -23.21
CA GLN A 336 6.06 -4.25 -23.90
C GLN A 336 5.15 -5.35 -23.32
N THR A 337 5.68 -6.54 -23.05
CA THR A 337 4.93 -7.68 -22.50
C THR A 337 4.38 -7.34 -21.12
N THR A 338 5.21 -6.74 -20.26
CA THR A 338 4.82 -6.34 -18.92
C THR A 338 3.75 -5.25 -18.94
N ARG A 339 3.83 -4.32 -19.89
CA ARG A 339 2.78 -3.31 -20.09
C ARG A 339 1.45 -3.93 -20.46
N ASP A 340 1.43 -4.87 -21.40
CA ASP A 340 0.22 -5.61 -21.78
C ASP A 340 -0.39 -6.34 -20.57
N GLU A 341 0.46 -6.87 -19.69
CA GLU A 341 0.04 -7.53 -18.46
C GLU A 341 -0.53 -6.54 -17.43
N ILE A 342 0.10 -5.38 -17.23
CA ILE A 342 -0.42 -4.31 -16.35
C ILE A 342 -1.81 -3.88 -16.81
N GLU A 343 -2.01 -3.72 -18.10
CA GLU A 343 -3.26 -3.31 -18.69
C GLU A 343 -4.35 -4.37 -18.54
N LYS A 344 -3.98 -5.63 -18.72
CA LYS A 344 -4.87 -6.75 -18.43
C LYS A 344 -5.34 -6.72 -16.98
N LEU A 345 -4.44 -6.39 -16.02
CA LEU A 345 -4.78 -6.25 -14.62
C LEU A 345 -5.72 -5.05 -14.36
N VAL A 346 -5.41 -3.89 -14.92
CA VAL A 346 -6.26 -2.68 -14.80
C VAL A 346 -7.64 -2.91 -15.40
N ALA A 347 -7.73 -3.70 -16.46
CA ALA A 347 -8.99 -4.13 -17.06
C ALA A 347 -9.77 -5.18 -16.23
N GLY A 348 -9.25 -5.60 -15.07
CA GLY A 348 -9.88 -6.58 -14.18
C GLY A 348 -9.56 -8.03 -14.55
N GLY A 349 -8.57 -8.27 -15.43
CA GLY A 349 -8.04 -9.60 -15.73
C GLY A 349 -6.98 -10.04 -14.70
N PHE A 350 -6.36 -11.18 -14.96
CA PHE A 350 -5.28 -11.72 -14.14
C PHE A 350 -4.02 -12.01 -14.96
N VAL A 351 -2.88 -12.08 -14.27
CA VAL A 351 -1.61 -12.56 -14.82
C VAL A 351 -1.11 -13.76 -14.02
N GLU A 352 -0.37 -14.66 -14.65
CA GLU A 352 0.23 -15.81 -13.97
C GLU A 352 1.72 -15.58 -13.81
N LYS A 353 2.22 -15.56 -12.56
CA LYS A 353 3.61 -15.28 -12.22
C LYS A 353 4.15 -16.24 -11.18
N GLN A 354 5.37 -16.71 -11.39
CA GLN A 354 6.13 -17.36 -10.32
C GLN A 354 6.71 -16.27 -9.41
N LEU A 355 6.38 -16.33 -8.12
CA LEU A 355 6.81 -15.32 -7.17
C LEU A 355 8.00 -15.80 -6.34
N ARG A 356 8.92 -14.90 -6.09
CA ARG A 356 10.00 -15.05 -5.13
C ARG A 356 9.66 -14.23 -3.88
N LEU A 357 9.24 -14.92 -2.82
CA LEU A 357 8.84 -14.26 -1.56
C LEU A 357 10.04 -13.93 -0.65
N ASP A 358 11.24 -14.37 -1.03
CA ASP A 358 12.48 -14.26 -0.26
C ASP A 358 13.51 -13.28 -0.89
N LEU A 359 13.02 -12.22 -1.54
CA LEU A 359 13.85 -11.23 -2.21
C LEU A 359 14.56 -10.32 -1.21
N THR A 360 15.82 -9.99 -1.53
CA THR A 360 16.57 -8.91 -0.87
C THR A 360 16.34 -7.58 -1.58
N TYR A 361 16.61 -6.46 -0.91
CA TYR A 361 16.48 -5.14 -1.54
C TYR A 361 17.43 -4.98 -2.75
N ASP A 362 18.64 -5.53 -2.69
CA ASP A 362 19.59 -5.53 -3.83
C ASP A 362 19.08 -6.31 -5.05
N GLU A 363 18.19 -7.29 -4.84
CA GLU A 363 17.64 -8.11 -5.92
C GLU A 363 16.36 -7.51 -6.54
N ILE A 364 15.66 -6.61 -5.85
CA ILE A 364 14.36 -6.08 -6.30
C ILE A 364 14.42 -5.55 -7.73
N ASP A 365 15.47 -4.80 -8.04
CA ASP A 365 15.62 -4.10 -9.31
C ASP A 365 16.28 -4.92 -10.41
N ASN A 366 16.72 -6.15 -10.13
CA ASN A 366 17.50 -6.96 -11.07
C ASN A 366 16.65 -7.48 -12.24
N THR A 367 15.39 -7.82 -11.98
CA THR A 367 14.48 -8.35 -13.01
C THR A 367 13.05 -7.80 -12.79
N ILE A 368 12.27 -7.79 -13.86
CA ILE A 368 10.86 -7.43 -13.80
C ILE A 368 10.05 -8.43 -12.96
N ASP A 369 10.46 -9.72 -12.94
CA ASP A 369 9.80 -10.75 -12.15
C ASP A 369 9.95 -10.51 -10.64
N ASN A 370 11.07 -9.94 -10.21
CA ASN A 370 11.25 -9.53 -8.82
C ASN A 370 10.30 -8.39 -8.43
N LEU A 371 10.06 -7.45 -9.34
CA LEU A 371 9.09 -6.38 -9.11
C LEU A 371 7.65 -6.90 -8.98
N TRP A 372 7.25 -7.93 -9.75
CA TRP A 372 5.97 -8.63 -9.56
C TRP A 372 5.84 -9.19 -8.14
N SER A 373 6.90 -9.81 -7.64
CA SER A 373 6.95 -10.37 -6.28
C SER A 373 6.81 -9.28 -5.20
N VAL A 374 7.45 -8.13 -5.41
CA VAL A 374 7.35 -6.99 -4.49
C VAL A 374 5.96 -6.36 -4.52
N LEU A 375 5.36 -6.17 -5.69
CA LEU A 375 3.99 -5.65 -5.78
C LEU A 375 2.99 -6.55 -5.06
N PHE A 376 3.18 -7.87 -5.11
CA PHE A 376 2.37 -8.82 -4.38
C PHE A 376 2.57 -8.71 -2.87
N THR A 377 3.80 -8.76 -2.39
CA THR A 377 4.09 -8.72 -0.93
C THR A 377 3.76 -7.38 -0.28
N THR A 378 3.81 -6.29 -1.04
CA THR A 378 3.46 -4.94 -0.55
C THR A 378 1.98 -4.59 -0.69
N GLY A 379 1.15 -5.49 -1.30
CA GLY A 379 -0.30 -5.34 -1.36
C GLY A 379 -0.83 -4.57 -2.56
N TYR A 380 0.00 -4.29 -3.58
CA TYR A 380 -0.51 -3.76 -4.84
C TYR A 380 -1.17 -4.83 -5.71
N LEU A 381 -0.81 -6.09 -5.48
CA LEU A 381 -1.43 -7.26 -6.11
C LEU A 381 -1.85 -8.26 -5.03
N THR A 382 -2.82 -9.10 -5.36
CA THR A 382 -3.26 -10.23 -4.55
C THR A 382 -3.40 -11.48 -5.41
N LYS A 383 -3.46 -12.66 -4.78
CA LYS A 383 -3.68 -13.93 -5.49
C LYS A 383 -5.16 -14.31 -5.51
N ILE A 384 -5.61 -14.92 -6.61
CA ILE A 384 -6.94 -15.54 -6.72
C ILE A 384 -6.85 -17.05 -6.99
N GLY A 385 -5.64 -17.61 -7.00
CA GLY A 385 -5.42 -19.03 -7.22
C GLY A 385 -3.97 -19.33 -7.57
N GLU A 386 -3.71 -20.61 -7.73
CA GLU A 386 -2.39 -21.16 -8.06
C GLU A 386 -2.52 -22.13 -9.25
N VAL A 387 -1.50 -22.16 -10.10
CA VAL A 387 -1.41 -23.06 -11.26
C VAL A 387 -0.08 -23.79 -11.22
N LYS A 388 -0.10 -25.11 -11.36
CA LYS A 388 1.16 -25.89 -11.46
C LYS A 388 1.86 -25.53 -12.78
N VAL A 389 3.15 -25.20 -12.68
CA VAL A 389 3.96 -24.91 -13.87
C VAL A 389 4.22 -26.22 -14.62
N PRO A 390 3.98 -26.28 -15.95
CA PRO A 390 4.28 -27.46 -16.74
C PRO A 390 5.73 -27.93 -16.55
N ASP A 391 5.92 -29.24 -16.43
CA ASP A 391 7.23 -29.87 -16.27
C ASP A 391 8.05 -29.40 -15.05
N SER A 392 7.40 -28.83 -14.04
CA SER A 392 8.02 -28.36 -12.79
C SER A 392 7.17 -28.75 -11.59
N GLU A 393 7.80 -28.86 -10.41
CA GLU A 393 7.10 -28.97 -9.12
C GLU A 393 6.74 -27.59 -8.52
N SER A 394 7.05 -26.50 -9.23
CA SER A 394 6.73 -25.14 -8.82
C SER A 394 5.32 -24.71 -9.23
N TYR A 395 4.80 -23.69 -8.54
CA TYR A 395 3.51 -23.09 -8.81
C TYR A 395 3.66 -21.63 -9.24
N ALA A 396 2.80 -21.20 -10.15
CA ALA A 396 2.59 -19.81 -10.50
C ALA A 396 1.29 -19.31 -9.83
N TYR A 397 1.31 -18.08 -9.35
CA TYR A 397 0.15 -17.43 -8.77
C TYR A 397 -0.63 -16.67 -9.83
N ARG A 398 -1.96 -16.78 -9.79
CA ARG A 398 -2.85 -15.89 -10.54
C ARG A 398 -3.02 -14.60 -9.76
N LEU A 399 -2.40 -13.54 -10.25
CA LEU A 399 -2.38 -12.23 -9.62
C LEU A 399 -3.43 -11.32 -10.24
N VAL A 400 -4.10 -10.54 -9.37
CA VAL A 400 -5.05 -9.49 -9.72
C VAL A 400 -4.75 -8.23 -8.91
N ILE A 401 -5.26 -7.10 -9.36
CA ILE A 401 -5.36 -5.88 -8.53
C ILE A 401 -6.50 -6.13 -7.53
N PRO A 402 -6.26 -5.97 -6.20
CA PRO A 402 -7.21 -6.39 -5.18
C PRO A 402 -8.56 -5.67 -5.27
N ASN A 403 -8.55 -4.36 -5.49
CA ASN A 403 -9.77 -3.55 -5.38
C ASN A 403 -9.72 -2.29 -6.23
N LYS A 404 -10.79 -1.50 -6.16
CA LYS A 404 -10.94 -0.29 -6.96
C LYS A 404 -9.95 0.82 -6.54
N GLU A 405 -9.65 0.93 -5.25
CA GLU A 405 -8.67 1.90 -4.76
C GLU A 405 -7.28 1.65 -5.35
N VAL A 406 -6.77 0.43 -5.23
CA VAL A 406 -5.44 0.07 -5.77
C VAL A 406 -5.42 0.18 -7.29
N ARG A 407 -6.55 -0.11 -7.96
CA ARG A 407 -6.66 0.12 -9.42
C ARG A 407 -6.43 1.58 -9.80
N GLU A 408 -6.96 2.52 -9.02
CA GLU A 408 -6.73 3.95 -9.26
C GLU A 408 -5.24 4.31 -9.15
N VAL A 409 -4.46 3.66 -8.26
CA VAL A 409 -3.00 3.85 -8.19
C VAL A 409 -2.34 3.53 -9.53
N PHE A 410 -2.63 2.34 -10.08
CA PHE A 410 -2.07 1.94 -11.37
C PHE A 410 -2.47 2.89 -12.49
N VAL A 411 -3.74 3.27 -12.55
CA VAL A 411 -4.25 4.21 -13.57
C VAL A 411 -3.52 5.55 -13.47
N LEU A 412 -3.34 6.11 -12.27
CA LEU A 412 -2.65 7.38 -12.07
C LEU A 412 -1.16 7.29 -12.45
N GLN A 413 -0.47 6.21 -12.08
CA GLN A 413 0.94 6.03 -12.43
C GLN A 413 1.14 5.85 -13.94
N ILE A 414 0.24 5.11 -14.61
CA ILE A 414 0.22 5.00 -16.06
C ILE A 414 0.00 6.38 -16.70
N GLN A 415 -0.94 7.17 -16.20
CA GLN A 415 -1.19 8.53 -16.69
C GLN A 415 0.02 9.45 -16.51
N GLU A 416 0.72 9.38 -15.37
CA GLU A 416 1.94 10.16 -15.14
C GLU A 416 3.07 9.73 -16.07
N TRP A 417 3.25 8.43 -16.26
CA TRP A 417 4.19 7.91 -17.23
C TRP A 417 3.87 8.38 -18.66
N PHE A 418 2.59 8.33 -19.06
CA PHE A 418 2.14 8.87 -20.34
C PHE A 418 2.51 10.36 -20.51
N LYS A 419 2.25 11.17 -19.48
CA LYS A 419 2.64 12.60 -19.52
C LYS A 419 4.13 12.79 -19.72
N ALA A 420 4.96 12.00 -19.04
CA ALA A 420 6.42 12.07 -19.15
C ALA A 420 6.92 11.67 -20.56
N VAL A 421 6.33 10.61 -21.14
CA VAL A 421 6.65 10.16 -22.51
C VAL A 421 6.18 11.20 -23.54
N VAL A 422 4.98 11.75 -23.36
CA VAL A 422 4.39 12.79 -24.21
C VAL A 422 5.19 14.08 -24.15
N ALA A 423 5.67 14.48 -22.97
CA ALA A 423 6.51 15.69 -22.81
C ALA A 423 7.83 15.61 -23.59
N ASN A 424 8.34 14.41 -23.86
CA ASN A 424 9.51 14.18 -24.69
C ASN A 424 9.23 14.24 -26.21
N GLU A 425 7.93 14.26 -26.63
CA GLU A 425 7.47 14.32 -28.02
C GLU A 425 6.84 15.70 -28.36
N ASN A 426 7.47 16.78 -27.95
CA ASN A 426 6.97 18.16 -28.10
C ASN A 426 6.43 18.51 -29.52
N ASP A 427 7.00 17.96 -30.58
CA ASP A 427 6.56 18.26 -31.95
C ASP A 427 5.24 17.57 -32.31
N THR A 428 5.05 16.30 -31.90
CA THR A 428 3.81 15.56 -32.13
C THR A 428 2.62 16.18 -31.38
N MET A 429 2.87 16.65 -30.16
CA MET A 429 1.83 17.28 -29.32
C MET A 429 1.41 18.66 -29.84
N LYS A 430 2.35 19.49 -30.25
CA LYS A 430 2.06 20.78 -30.88
C LYS A 430 1.28 20.61 -32.19
N LEU A 431 1.65 19.59 -32.98
CA LEU A 431 0.92 19.25 -34.21
C LEU A 431 -0.51 18.78 -33.92
N LEU A 432 -0.72 18.00 -32.83
CA LEU A 432 -2.05 17.56 -32.42
C LEU A 432 -2.92 18.74 -31.98
N SER A 433 -2.41 19.62 -31.10
CA SER A 433 -3.14 20.83 -30.67
C SER A 433 -3.51 21.74 -31.84
N LYS A 434 -2.56 21.95 -32.73
CA LYS A 434 -2.79 22.76 -33.94
C LYS A 434 -3.85 22.13 -34.85
N ALA A 435 -3.76 20.82 -35.08
CA ALA A 435 -4.74 20.09 -35.91
C ALA A 435 -6.16 20.15 -35.36
N ILE A 436 -6.31 20.14 -34.02
CA ILE A 436 -7.60 20.26 -33.35
C ILE A 436 -8.19 21.67 -33.56
N ILE A 437 -7.40 22.72 -33.46
CA ILE A 437 -7.85 24.09 -33.71
C ILE A 437 -8.15 24.30 -35.20
N ASP A 438 -7.28 23.81 -36.11
CA ASP A 438 -7.40 23.97 -37.57
C ASP A 438 -8.50 23.06 -38.18
N LYS A 439 -9.17 22.22 -37.38
CA LYS A 439 -10.15 21.25 -37.85
C LYS A 439 -9.60 20.28 -38.90
N ASP A 440 -8.35 19.85 -38.72
CA ASP A 440 -7.71 18.84 -39.58
C ASP A 440 -7.87 17.44 -39.01
N GLU A 441 -9.02 16.79 -39.29
CA GLU A 441 -9.39 15.46 -38.81
C GLU A 441 -8.36 14.38 -39.18
N GLN A 442 -7.77 14.49 -40.37
CA GLN A 442 -6.77 13.54 -40.84
C GLN A 442 -5.48 13.66 -40.03
N GLN A 443 -5.06 14.88 -39.73
CA GLN A 443 -3.87 15.11 -38.93
C GLN A 443 -4.10 14.74 -37.46
N ILE A 444 -5.27 15.02 -36.90
CA ILE A 444 -5.64 14.56 -35.56
C ILE A 444 -5.52 13.02 -35.51
N ALA A 445 -6.19 12.31 -36.42
CA ALA A 445 -6.14 10.84 -36.48
C ALA A 445 -4.70 10.33 -36.69
N ARG A 446 -3.91 10.98 -37.53
CA ARG A 446 -2.51 10.62 -37.78
C ARG A 446 -1.65 10.74 -36.51
N GLN A 447 -1.73 11.88 -35.81
CA GLN A 447 -0.94 12.11 -34.60
C GLN A 447 -1.37 11.13 -33.49
N LEU A 448 -2.66 10.94 -33.27
CA LEU A 448 -3.17 9.94 -32.32
C LEU A 448 -2.70 8.52 -32.68
N ASN A 449 -2.75 8.13 -33.96
CA ASN A 449 -2.28 6.80 -34.40
C ASN A 449 -0.76 6.62 -34.20
N ILE A 450 0.05 7.66 -34.41
CA ILE A 450 1.50 7.63 -34.12
C ILE A 450 1.72 7.37 -32.62
N VAL A 451 1.07 8.16 -31.78
CA VAL A 451 1.18 8.03 -30.33
C VAL A 451 0.71 6.65 -29.89
N MET A 452 -0.45 6.19 -30.35
CA MET A 452 -0.96 4.86 -30.02
C MET A 452 -0.04 3.73 -30.47
N SER A 453 0.52 3.80 -31.67
CA SER A 453 1.41 2.76 -32.21
C SER A 453 2.68 2.58 -31.37
N ARG A 454 3.17 3.65 -30.77
CA ARG A 454 4.38 3.67 -29.93
C ARG A 454 4.09 3.34 -28.46
N MET A 455 2.90 3.70 -27.99
CA MET A 455 2.56 3.70 -26.57
C MET A 455 1.58 2.61 -26.14
N ILE A 456 0.75 2.08 -27.05
CA ILE A 456 -0.35 1.19 -26.69
C ILE A 456 -0.19 -0.18 -27.30
N SER A 457 -0.03 -1.18 -26.47
CA SER A 457 -0.13 -2.60 -26.83
C SER A 457 -1.46 -3.25 -26.38
N ILE A 458 -2.26 -2.51 -25.70
CA ILE A 458 -3.28 -2.81 -24.70
C ILE A 458 -4.54 -3.53 -25.20
N LEU A 459 -4.84 -3.56 -26.42
CA LEU A 459 -6.23 -3.53 -26.89
C LEU A 459 -6.78 -4.85 -27.39
N ASP A 460 -6.14 -5.96 -27.05
CA ASP A 460 -6.64 -7.31 -27.28
C ASP A 460 -7.31 -7.97 -26.05
N THR A 461 -7.55 -7.20 -24.99
CA THR A 461 -8.12 -7.78 -23.76
C THR A 461 -9.62 -8.03 -23.89
N LYS A 462 -10.10 -9.10 -23.24
CA LYS A 462 -11.52 -9.44 -23.06
C LYS A 462 -12.26 -8.49 -22.10
N ALA A 463 -11.78 -7.26 -21.88
CA ALA A 463 -12.43 -6.29 -21.02
C ALA A 463 -13.80 -5.87 -21.59
N PRO A 464 -14.80 -5.55 -20.74
CA PRO A 464 -16.07 -4.98 -21.18
C PRO A 464 -15.88 -3.70 -21.98
N ASP A 465 -16.73 -3.47 -22.99
CA ASP A 465 -16.59 -2.34 -23.91
C ASP A 465 -16.59 -0.96 -23.20
N ALA A 466 -17.40 -0.80 -22.15
CA ALA A 466 -17.42 0.41 -21.33
C ALA A 466 -16.09 0.70 -20.62
N MET A 467 -15.32 -0.33 -20.23
CA MET A 467 -14.00 -0.14 -19.64
C MET A 467 -12.97 0.30 -20.70
N LYS A 468 -13.12 -0.16 -21.94
CA LYS A 468 -12.25 0.26 -23.05
C LYS A 468 -12.52 1.71 -23.43
N GLU A 469 -13.76 2.15 -23.48
CA GLU A 469 -14.14 3.52 -23.75
C GLU A 469 -13.56 4.47 -22.69
N ASN A 470 -13.71 4.15 -21.41
CA ASN A 470 -13.09 4.89 -20.30
C ASN A 470 -11.57 4.96 -20.38
N PHE A 471 -10.91 3.91 -20.86
CA PHE A 471 -9.47 3.91 -21.08
C PHE A 471 -9.06 4.93 -22.15
N TYR A 472 -9.70 4.90 -23.33
CA TYR A 472 -9.39 5.86 -24.41
C TYR A 472 -9.75 7.29 -24.03
N HIS A 473 -10.82 7.47 -23.28
CA HIS A 473 -11.16 8.78 -22.73
C HIS A 473 -10.05 9.31 -21.83
N GLY A 474 -9.58 8.50 -20.85
CA GLY A 474 -8.47 8.88 -19.97
C GLY A 474 -7.15 9.11 -20.72
N PHE A 475 -6.85 8.28 -21.71
CA PHE A 475 -5.71 8.42 -22.61
C PHE A 475 -5.74 9.77 -23.37
N LEU A 476 -6.85 10.05 -24.04
CA LEU A 476 -7.00 11.29 -24.80
C LEU A 476 -6.96 12.53 -23.91
N LEU A 477 -7.58 12.47 -22.74
CA LEU A 477 -7.54 13.55 -21.75
C LEU A 477 -6.12 13.84 -21.28
N GLY A 478 -5.31 12.79 -21.04
CA GLY A 478 -3.90 12.91 -20.67
C GLY A 478 -3.07 13.55 -21.77
N LEU A 479 -3.27 13.14 -23.03
CA LEU A 479 -2.59 13.73 -24.19
C LEU A 479 -2.94 15.21 -24.35
N LEU A 480 -4.21 15.55 -24.29
CA LEU A 480 -4.67 16.93 -24.49
C LEU A 480 -4.14 17.89 -23.41
N ARG A 481 -4.13 17.46 -22.14
CA ARG A 481 -3.54 18.24 -21.03
C ARG A 481 -2.03 18.43 -21.18
N GLY A 482 -1.34 17.47 -21.78
CA GLY A 482 0.09 17.56 -22.06
C GLY A 482 0.43 18.35 -23.33
N SER A 483 -0.53 18.51 -24.26
CA SER A 483 -0.29 19.11 -25.56
C SER A 483 -0.32 20.64 -25.57
N ASN A 484 -1.11 21.25 -24.70
CA ASN A 484 -1.17 22.70 -24.53
C ASN A 484 -1.54 23.06 -23.08
N PRO A 485 -0.59 23.61 -22.29
CA PRO A 485 -0.81 23.97 -20.89
C PRO A 485 -1.81 25.13 -20.70
N ASP A 486 -2.05 25.91 -21.72
CA ASP A 486 -2.92 27.09 -21.66
C ASP A 486 -4.40 26.74 -21.93
N TRP A 487 -4.67 25.48 -22.29
CA TRP A 487 -6.03 25.01 -22.46
C TRP A 487 -6.68 24.66 -21.12
N LEU A 488 -7.85 25.22 -20.84
CA LEU A 488 -8.68 24.77 -19.74
C LEU A 488 -9.51 23.55 -20.18
N ILE A 489 -9.16 22.36 -19.66
CA ILE A 489 -9.79 21.11 -20.05
C ILE A 489 -10.60 20.56 -18.89
N LYS A 490 -11.91 20.36 -19.13
CA LYS A 490 -12.86 19.73 -18.20
C LYS A 490 -13.29 18.36 -18.78
N SER A 491 -13.49 17.38 -17.89
CA SER A 491 -13.84 16.01 -18.25
C SER A 491 -15.02 15.54 -17.45
N ASN A 492 -15.90 14.72 -18.02
CA ASN A 492 -17.12 14.16 -17.40
C ASN A 492 -17.97 15.26 -16.73
N ARG A 493 -18.15 16.38 -17.42
CA ARG A 493 -18.96 17.49 -16.92
C ARG A 493 -20.39 17.39 -17.44
N GLU A 494 -21.35 17.68 -16.58
CA GLU A 494 -22.74 17.87 -16.96
C GLU A 494 -22.85 19.00 -18.00
N SER A 495 -23.43 18.71 -19.15
CA SER A 495 -23.61 19.65 -20.24
C SER A 495 -24.85 19.25 -21.04
N GLY A 496 -25.78 20.17 -21.25
CA GLY A 496 -27.06 19.87 -21.87
C GLY A 496 -27.81 18.75 -21.15
N ASP A 497 -28.28 17.75 -21.88
CA ASP A 497 -29.06 16.62 -21.35
C ASP A 497 -28.19 15.39 -20.97
N GLY A 498 -26.90 15.60 -20.63
CA GLY A 498 -25.99 14.49 -20.27
C GLY A 498 -24.62 14.94 -19.75
N PHE A 499 -23.67 14.01 -19.82
CA PHE A 499 -22.29 14.25 -19.44
C PHE A 499 -21.40 14.15 -20.69
N SER A 500 -20.69 15.25 -21.01
CA SER A 500 -19.70 15.27 -22.10
C SER A 500 -18.40 14.61 -21.64
N ASP A 501 -17.74 13.86 -22.51
CA ASP A 501 -16.45 13.26 -22.22
C ASP A 501 -15.36 14.32 -21.96
N ILE A 502 -15.12 15.23 -22.92
CA ILE A 502 -14.08 16.26 -22.79
C ILE A 502 -14.59 17.57 -23.36
N LEU A 503 -14.47 18.64 -22.56
CA LEU A 503 -14.67 20.03 -22.98
C LEU A 503 -13.33 20.76 -22.89
N ILE A 504 -12.97 21.49 -23.96
CA ILE A 504 -11.74 22.29 -24.01
C ILE A 504 -12.11 23.75 -24.25
N MET A 505 -11.50 24.61 -23.49
CA MET A 505 -11.57 26.05 -23.63
C MET A 505 -10.17 26.56 -24.02
N PRO A 506 -9.92 26.83 -25.29
CA PRO A 506 -8.67 27.45 -25.75
C PRO A 506 -8.48 28.87 -25.23
N GLU A 507 -7.29 29.45 -25.47
CA GLU A 507 -6.98 30.86 -25.12
C GLU A 507 -7.94 31.85 -25.78
N ASP A 508 -8.36 31.57 -27.02
CA ASP A 508 -9.38 32.37 -27.70
C ASP A 508 -10.70 32.31 -26.92
N PRO A 509 -11.19 33.45 -26.40
CA PRO A 509 -12.39 33.48 -25.57
C PRO A 509 -13.66 33.04 -26.32
N ASP A 510 -13.70 33.16 -27.64
CA ASP A 510 -14.84 32.77 -28.45
C ASP A 510 -14.81 31.29 -28.84
N ALA A 511 -13.64 30.65 -28.81
CA ALA A 511 -13.46 29.26 -29.21
C ALA A 511 -13.81 28.26 -28.10
N GLY A 512 -14.50 27.18 -28.46
CA GLY A 512 -14.80 26.04 -27.60
C GLY A 512 -14.68 24.73 -28.36
N ILE A 513 -14.31 23.63 -27.67
CA ILE A 513 -14.19 22.33 -28.31
C ILE A 513 -14.88 21.29 -27.43
N VAL A 514 -15.72 20.45 -28.07
CA VAL A 514 -16.38 19.30 -27.47
C VAL A 514 -15.82 18.03 -28.10
N ILE A 515 -15.43 17.07 -27.31
CA ILE A 515 -14.97 15.77 -27.80
C ILE A 515 -15.76 14.66 -27.12
N GLU A 516 -16.28 13.75 -27.91
CA GLU A 516 -16.91 12.51 -27.47
C GLU A 516 -16.09 11.32 -27.97
N VAL A 517 -15.85 10.35 -27.10
CA VAL A 517 -15.02 9.17 -27.34
C VAL A 517 -15.88 7.94 -27.46
N LYS A 518 -15.62 7.09 -28.45
CA LYS A 518 -16.27 5.79 -28.60
C LYS A 518 -15.25 4.67 -28.83
N TYR A 519 -15.61 3.48 -28.38
CA TYR A 519 -14.85 2.26 -28.65
C TYR A 519 -15.56 1.43 -29.74
N ALA A 520 -14.83 1.04 -30.77
CA ALA A 520 -15.26 0.12 -31.81
C ALA A 520 -14.58 -1.25 -31.64
N LYS A 521 -15.33 -2.35 -31.71
CA LYS A 521 -14.80 -3.72 -31.58
C LYS A 521 -13.94 -4.11 -32.78
N GLU A 522 -14.37 -3.69 -33.97
CA GLU A 522 -13.73 -4.00 -35.24
C GLU A 522 -13.40 -2.74 -36.02
N MET A 523 -12.35 -2.80 -36.82
CA MET A 523 -11.90 -1.67 -37.63
C MET A 523 -12.95 -1.11 -38.59
N LYS A 524 -13.84 -1.99 -39.11
CA LYS A 524 -14.95 -1.59 -40.00
C LYS A 524 -16.05 -0.78 -39.32
N GLU A 525 -16.06 -0.78 -37.97
CA GLU A 525 -17.09 -0.08 -37.16
C GLU A 525 -16.65 1.33 -36.76
N LEU A 526 -15.40 1.72 -37.04
CA LEU A 526 -14.84 3.00 -36.61
C LEU A 526 -15.63 4.20 -37.14
N ASP A 527 -16.01 4.19 -38.41
CA ASP A 527 -16.75 5.31 -39.04
C ASP A 527 -18.16 5.45 -38.40
N ALA A 528 -18.87 4.35 -38.22
CA ALA A 528 -20.17 4.36 -37.56
C ALA A 528 -20.06 4.78 -36.08
N ALA A 529 -19.01 4.42 -35.38
CA ALA A 529 -18.76 4.84 -34.00
C ALA A 529 -18.45 6.35 -33.89
N CYS A 530 -17.74 6.93 -34.85
CA CYS A 530 -17.54 8.38 -34.93
C CYS A 530 -18.87 9.12 -35.18
N GLU A 531 -19.69 8.60 -36.09
CA GLU A 531 -21.02 9.18 -36.38
C GLU A 531 -21.92 9.11 -35.14
N ALA A 532 -21.88 8.00 -34.39
CA ALA A 532 -22.63 7.86 -33.15
C ALA A 532 -22.15 8.84 -32.07
N ALA A 533 -20.81 9.10 -31.95
CA ALA A 533 -20.26 10.11 -31.07
C ALA A 533 -20.76 11.51 -31.43
N MET A 534 -20.74 11.86 -32.72
CA MET A 534 -21.23 13.16 -33.19
C MET A 534 -22.74 13.32 -32.99
N ALA A 535 -23.53 12.27 -33.23
CA ALA A 535 -24.96 12.27 -32.95
C ALA A 535 -25.24 12.51 -31.46
N GLN A 536 -24.46 11.86 -30.56
CA GLN A 536 -24.60 12.03 -29.11
C GLN A 536 -24.30 13.45 -28.67
N ILE A 537 -23.24 14.10 -29.20
CA ILE A 537 -22.95 15.51 -28.92
C ILE A 537 -24.14 16.40 -29.25
N LYS A 538 -24.76 16.20 -30.42
CA LYS A 538 -25.90 17.01 -30.89
C LYS A 538 -27.18 16.71 -30.11
N ASP A 539 -27.51 15.44 -29.94
CA ASP A 539 -28.76 15.02 -29.28
C ASP A 539 -28.76 15.44 -27.79
N LYS A 540 -27.59 15.43 -27.17
CA LYS A 540 -27.43 15.78 -25.76
C LYS A 540 -27.00 17.25 -25.54
N ARG A 541 -26.83 18.00 -26.62
CA ARG A 541 -26.47 19.43 -26.59
C ARG A 541 -25.23 19.72 -25.72
N TYR A 542 -24.16 18.94 -25.90
CA TYR A 542 -22.95 19.06 -25.10
C TYR A 542 -22.20 20.39 -25.29
N ASP A 543 -22.56 21.19 -26.26
CA ASP A 543 -22.05 22.54 -26.50
C ASP A 543 -22.65 23.60 -25.55
N GLU A 544 -23.79 23.32 -24.88
CA GLU A 544 -24.46 24.31 -24.01
C GLU A 544 -23.55 24.82 -22.90
N ALA A 545 -22.77 23.96 -22.24
CA ALA A 545 -21.87 24.39 -21.17
C ALA A 545 -20.77 25.36 -21.65
N LEU A 546 -20.37 25.28 -22.93
CA LEU A 546 -19.42 26.22 -23.53
C LEU A 546 -20.12 27.52 -23.93
N ARG A 547 -21.36 27.44 -24.43
CA ARG A 547 -22.18 28.63 -24.77
C ARG A 547 -22.53 29.42 -23.52
N ASP A 548 -22.84 28.76 -22.41
CA ASP A 548 -23.10 29.39 -21.12
C ASP A 548 -21.86 30.16 -20.58
N GLU A 549 -20.67 29.71 -20.94
CA GLU A 549 -19.40 30.40 -20.63
C GLU A 549 -19.05 31.50 -21.67
N GLY A 550 -19.97 31.81 -22.60
CA GLY A 550 -19.84 32.90 -23.59
C GLY A 550 -19.11 32.52 -24.87
N ARG A 551 -18.82 31.21 -25.08
CA ARG A 551 -18.12 30.75 -26.28
C ARG A 551 -19.10 30.48 -27.41
N CYS A 552 -18.84 31.05 -28.59
CA CYS A 552 -19.74 30.98 -29.74
C CYS A 552 -19.15 30.25 -30.96
N ASP A 553 -17.82 30.11 -31.04
CA ASP A 553 -17.14 29.33 -32.08
C ASP A 553 -16.78 27.93 -31.56
N ILE A 554 -17.72 26.99 -31.70
CA ILE A 554 -17.60 25.66 -31.09
C ILE A 554 -17.31 24.60 -32.15
N LEU A 555 -16.21 23.84 -31.93
CA LEU A 555 -15.86 22.66 -32.70
C LEU A 555 -16.27 21.40 -31.94
N ALA A 556 -16.86 20.46 -32.63
CA ALA A 556 -17.22 19.15 -32.09
C ALA A 556 -16.44 18.04 -32.77
N TYR A 557 -15.93 17.07 -31.99
CA TYR A 557 -15.21 15.91 -32.50
C TYR A 557 -15.79 14.62 -31.94
N GLY A 558 -16.17 13.70 -32.83
CA GLY A 558 -16.40 12.30 -32.51
C GLY A 558 -15.12 11.51 -32.80
N ILE A 559 -14.51 10.93 -31.79
CA ILE A 559 -13.28 10.15 -31.90
C ILE A 559 -13.57 8.70 -31.52
N ALA A 560 -13.43 7.80 -32.49
CA ALA A 560 -13.60 6.38 -32.25
C ALA A 560 -12.27 5.64 -32.27
N PHE A 561 -12.07 4.76 -31.30
CA PHE A 561 -10.87 3.94 -31.16
C PHE A 561 -11.16 2.45 -31.38
N CYS A 562 -10.25 1.79 -32.09
CA CYS A 562 -10.23 0.34 -32.22
C CYS A 562 -8.78 -0.14 -32.13
N ARG A 563 -8.41 -0.81 -31.06
CA ARG A 563 -7.01 -1.24 -30.81
C ARG A 563 -6.03 -0.05 -30.93
N LYS A 564 -5.03 -0.13 -31.82
CA LYS A 564 -4.01 0.93 -32.05
C LYS A 564 -4.42 1.93 -33.16
N ARG A 565 -5.68 2.01 -33.49
CA ARG A 565 -6.19 2.87 -34.56
C ARG A 565 -7.34 3.72 -34.07
N CYS A 566 -7.40 4.93 -34.57
CA CYS A 566 -8.57 5.79 -34.39
C CYS A 566 -9.04 6.39 -35.72
N ARG A 567 -10.28 6.82 -35.67
CA ARG A 567 -10.92 7.70 -36.66
C ARG A 567 -11.40 8.94 -35.95
N VAL A 568 -11.44 10.03 -36.67
CA VAL A 568 -11.91 11.32 -36.16
C VAL A 568 -12.87 11.92 -37.20
N VAL A 569 -13.98 12.42 -36.71
CA VAL A 569 -14.94 13.22 -37.47
C VAL A 569 -15.16 14.51 -36.71
N GLY A 570 -15.08 15.65 -37.40
CA GLY A 570 -15.22 16.96 -36.79
C GLY A 570 -16.25 17.82 -37.49
N GLU A 571 -16.97 18.65 -36.73
CA GLU A 571 -17.94 19.60 -37.24
C GLU A 571 -17.90 20.90 -36.45
N LYS A 572 -18.30 22.00 -37.07
CA LYS A 572 -18.51 23.27 -36.39
C LYS A 572 -19.99 23.36 -36.02
N LEU A 573 -20.32 23.58 -34.74
CA LEU A 573 -21.67 23.68 -34.18
C LEU A 573 -22.20 25.11 -34.19
#